data_486b3daf790015e66e66a990a7e4fd2d
#
_entry.id   486b3daf790015e66e66a990a7e4fd2d
#
_cell.length_a   1.000
_cell.length_b   1.000
_cell.length_c   1.000
_cell.angle_alpha   90.00
_cell.angle_beta   90.00
_cell.angle_gamma   90.00
#
_symmetry.space_group_name_H-M   'P 1'
#
loop_
_entity.id
_entity.type
_entity.pdbx_description
1 polymer ?
#
loop_
_entity_poly.entity_id
_entity_poly.type
_entity_poly.pdbx_seq_one_letter_code
_entity_poly.pdbx_strand_id
1 'polypeptide(L)'
;MKKLVLSALLACSLFGADMMYSEGVKDVYADATSTKSIGRLLPTNAVKILQTSGDRVKLAVQGYQNPAVPNVVYFSDFARVIAVAFSKTANPEIKVLQKGKDGKWDKVETIVYASKDGFTSDLKGLFNKGETLYKESCGVCHGLHATTHYNANQWPSLLKSMVNRTAIQKEDQWVVIEYLQKHSSDVNVDKK
;
A
#
# COMPACT_ATOMS: atom_id res chain seq x y z
N MET A 1 -14.95 46.99 -38.24
CA MET A 1 -14.19 46.75 -37.01
C MET A 1 -14.44 45.30 -36.60
N LYS A 2 -13.54 44.37 -36.98
CA LYS A 2 -13.62 42.92 -36.66
C LYS A 2 -12.96 42.71 -35.31
N LYS A 3 -13.74 42.26 -34.31
CA LYS A 3 -13.22 41.83 -32.98
C LYS A 3 -12.68 40.41 -33.10
N LEU A 4 -11.34 40.24 -32.99
CA LEU A 4 -10.70 38.95 -32.82
C LEU A 4 -10.97 38.48 -31.40
N VAL A 5 -11.70 37.38 -31.25
CA VAL A 5 -11.83 36.67 -29.99
C VAL A 5 -10.68 35.65 -29.95
N LEU A 6 -9.70 35.93 -29.10
CA LEU A 6 -8.56 35.02 -28.85
C LEU A 6 -9.01 33.96 -27.86
N SER A 7 -9.38 32.77 -28.36
CA SER A 7 -9.66 31.60 -27.53
C SER A 7 -8.34 31.00 -27.01
N ALA A 8 -8.04 31.25 -25.75
CA ALA A 8 -6.96 30.55 -25.06
C ALA A 8 -7.36 29.08 -24.85
N LEU A 9 -6.80 28.17 -25.65
CA LEU A 9 -6.85 26.74 -25.38
C LEU A 9 -5.98 26.46 -24.16
N LEU A 10 -6.64 26.21 -23.03
CA LEU A 10 -6.00 25.69 -21.83
C LEU A 10 -5.65 24.22 -22.12
N ALA A 11 -4.43 23.98 -22.57
CA ALA A 11 -3.88 22.62 -22.69
C ALA A 11 -3.77 22.01 -21.29
N CYS A 12 -4.79 21.26 -20.87
CA CYS A 12 -4.73 20.42 -19.70
C CYS A 12 -3.76 19.27 -20.02
N SER A 13 -2.48 19.43 -19.67
CA SER A 13 -1.49 18.38 -19.75
C SER A 13 -1.94 17.24 -18.81
N LEU A 14 -2.45 16.18 -19.40
CA LEU A 14 -2.64 14.88 -18.76
C LEU A 14 -1.25 14.28 -18.45
N PHE A 15 -0.57 14.84 -17.45
CA PHE A 15 0.54 14.13 -16.81
C PHE A 15 -0.06 12.90 -16.16
N GLY A 16 0.24 11.73 -16.69
CA GLY A 16 0.01 10.47 -16.00
C GLY A 16 0.73 10.60 -14.65
N ALA A 17 -0.03 10.72 -13.55
CA ALA A 17 0.57 10.79 -12.24
C ALA A 17 1.28 9.46 -12.00
N ASP A 18 2.61 9.51 -11.86
CA ASP A 18 3.42 8.34 -11.58
C ASP A 18 2.96 7.66 -10.29
N MET A 19 2.97 6.35 -10.30
CA MET A 19 2.65 5.56 -9.10
C MET A 19 3.76 5.75 -8.08
N MET A 20 3.36 6.07 -6.85
CA MET A 20 4.25 6.21 -5.72
C MET A 20 3.99 5.10 -4.70
N TYR A 21 4.98 4.81 -3.89
CA TYR A 21 4.92 3.77 -2.87
C TYR A 21 5.33 4.36 -1.52
N SER A 22 4.60 4.04 -0.46
CA SER A 22 5.01 4.43 0.89
C SER A 22 6.25 3.65 1.32
N GLU A 23 7.24 4.34 1.85
CA GLU A 23 8.49 3.74 2.35
C GLU A 23 8.31 3.05 3.71
N GLY A 24 7.30 3.44 4.47
CA GLY A 24 6.95 2.87 5.76
C GLY A 24 5.45 2.94 6.02
N VAL A 25 5.02 2.54 7.20
CA VAL A 25 3.63 2.69 7.64
C VAL A 25 3.30 4.17 7.79
N LYS A 26 2.20 4.61 7.21
CA LYS A 26 1.70 5.98 7.33
C LYS A 26 0.33 6.02 7.94
N ASP A 27 0.12 6.93 8.88
CA ASP A 27 -1.22 7.29 9.31
C ASP A 27 -1.99 7.91 8.15
N VAL A 28 -3.25 7.50 8.00
CA VAL A 28 -4.15 8.09 7.01
C VAL A 28 -5.29 8.85 7.71
N TYR A 29 -5.75 9.91 7.04
CA TYR A 29 -6.70 10.88 7.56
C TYR A 29 -7.85 11.08 6.57
N ALA A 30 -8.99 11.52 7.06
CA ALA A 30 -10.18 11.77 6.25
C ALA A 30 -10.02 12.99 5.32
N ASP A 31 -9.27 14.00 5.78
CA ASP A 31 -9.01 15.24 5.03
C ASP A 31 -7.63 15.83 5.36
N ALA A 32 -7.30 16.96 4.74
CA ALA A 32 -5.99 17.61 4.88
C ALA A 32 -5.76 18.24 6.27
N THR A 33 -6.81 18.52 7.02
CA THR A 33 -6.78 19.27 8.29
C THR A 33 -7.02 18.40 9.52
N SER A 34 -7.57 17.21 9.33
CA SER A 34 -7.86 16.27 10.41
C SER A 34 -6.63 15.92 11.21
N THR A 35 -6.72 16.02 12.54
CA THR A 35 -5.63 15.63 13.46
C THR A 35 -5.74 14.17 13.89
N LYS A 36 -6.94 13.58 13.81
CA LYS A 36 -7.19 12.19 14.20
C LYS A 36 -6.98 11.26 12.99
N SER A 37 -6.09 10.30 13.13
CA SER A 37 -5.92 9.21 12.15
C SER A 37 -7.17 8.33 12.09
N ILE A 38 -7.58 7.98 10.88
CA ILE A 38 -8.67 7.04 10.63
C ILE A 38 -8.18 5.64 10.27
N GLY A 39 -6.86 5.45 10.13
CA GLY A 39 -6.26 4.17 9.75
C GLY A 39 -4.81 4.30 9.35
N ARG A 40 -4.32 3.33 8.62
CA ARG A 40 -2.92 3.28 8.17
C ARG A 40 -2.78 2.73 6.75
N LEU A 41 -1.89 3.33 5.97
CA LEU A 41 -1.37 2.82 4.70
C LEU A 41 -0.11 2.01 4.99
N LEU A 42 -0.01 0.80 4.44
CA LEU A 42 1.17 -0.05 4.58
C LEU A 42 2.17 0.20 3.45
N PRO A 43 3.48 -0.07 3.68
CA PRO A 43 4.53 0.20 2.69
C PRO A 43 4.37 -0.64 1.43
N THR A 44 5.13 -0.29 0.38
CA THR A 44 5.17 -1.00 -0.91
C THR A 44 3.84 -1.06 -1.68
N ASN A 45 2.78 -0.46 -1.18
CA ASN A 45 1.49 -0.40 -1.89
C ASN A 45 1.43 0.84 -2.77
N ALA A 46 0.99 0.63 -4.02
CA ALA A 46 0.89 1.68 -5.01
C ALA A 46 -0.20 2.69 -4.66
N VAL A 47 0.14 3.97 -4.72
CA VAL A 47 -0.77 5.09 -4.52
C VAL A 47 -0.60 6.11 -5.64
N LYS A 48 -1.67 6.80 -5.97
CA LYS A 48 -1.63 7.95 -6.86
C LYS A 48 -1.78 9.22 -6.05
N ILE A 49 -0.79 10.12 -6.11
CA ILE A 49 -0.89 11.44 -5.50
C ILE A 49 -1.79 12.29 -6.40
N LEU A 50 -2.92 12.74 -5.87
CA LEU A 50 -3.90 13.56 -6.56
C LEU A 50 -3.66 15.05 -6.34
N GLN A 51 -3.22 15.43 -5.13
CA GLN A 51 -3.05 16.82 -4.73
C GLN A 51 -2.13 16.91 -3.52
N THR A 52 -1.36 17.98 -3.44
CA THR A 52 -0.61 18.36 -2.23
C THR A 52 -1.30 19.55 -1.57
N SER A 53 -1.47 19.50 -0.24
CA SER A 53 -2.07 20.55 0.56
C SER A 53 -1.30 20.72 1.86
N GLY A 54 -0.43 21.72 1.94
CA GLY A 54 0.48 21.94 3.06
C GLY A 54 1.40 20.75 3.28
N ASP A 55 1.31 20.14 4.46
CA ASP A 55 2.09 18.95 4.84
C ASP A 55 1.40 17.62 4.53
N ARG A 56 0.25 17.66 3.84
CA ARG A 56 -0.53 16.49 3.46
C ARG A 56 -0.61 16.32 1.96
N VAL A 57 -0.68 15.06 1.54
CA VAL A 57 -1.03 14.67 0.17
C VAL A 57 -2.35 13.93 0.17
N LYS A 58 -3.19 14.22 -0.82
CA LYS A 58 -4.40 13.48 -1.14
C LYS A 58 -4.03 12.31 -2.02
N LEU A 59 -4.39 11.10 -1.61
CA LEU A 59 -4.01 9.86 -2.24
C LEU A 59 -5.24 9.11 -2.74
N ALA A 60 -5.18 8.59 -3.96
CA ALA A 60 -6.05 7.50 -4.38
C ALA A 60 -5.32 6.17 -4.18
N VAL A 61 -5.96 5.25 -3.48
CA VAL A 61 -5.46 3.90 -3.23
C VAL A 61 -6.44 2.90 -3.82
N GLN A 62 -5.97 2.12 -4.78
CA GLN A 62 -6.75 1.03 -5.37
C GLN A 62 -6.32 -0.30 -4.77
N GLY A 63 -7.26 -1.22 -4.67
CA GLY A 63 -7.02 -2.57 -4.18
C GLY A 63 -8.31 -3.40 -4.21
N TYR A 64 -8.42 -4.32 -3.28
CA TYR A 64 -9.54 -5.25 -3.21
C TYR A 64 -10.15 -5.23 -1.81
N GLN A 65 -11.46 -5.39 -1.73
CA GLN A 65 -12.19 -5.41 -0.46
C GLN A 65 -12.90 -6.74 -0.29
N ASN A 66 -12.56 -7.42 0.81
CA ASN A 66 -13.32 -8.57 1.27
C ASN A 66 -14.64 -8.09 1.90
N PRO A 67 -15.81 -8.51 1.42
CA PRO A 67 -17.09 -8.09 2.00
C PRO A 67 -17.23 -8.38 3.50
N ALA A 68 -16.58 -9.42 4.00
CA ALA A 68 -16.58 -9.77 5.42
C ALA A 68 -15.69 -8.84 6.29
N VAL A 69 -14.82 -8.03 5.66
CA VAL A 69 -13.87 -7.13 6.35
C VAL A 69 -13.89 -5.76 5.65
N PRO A 70 -14.99 -5.00 5.78
CA PRO A 70 -15.24 -3.80 4.97
C PRO A 70 -14.29 -2.62 5.30
N ASN A 71 -13.57 -2.67 6.40
CA ASN A 71 -12.63 -1.64 6.83
C ASN A 71 -11.18 -1.87 6.36
N VAL A 72 -10.95 -2.79 5.41
CA VAL A 72 -9.62 -3.09 4.87
C VAL A 72 -9.64 -3.13 3.35
N VAL A 73 -8.67 -2.45 2.75
CA VAL A 73 -8.34 -2.57 1.33
C VAL A 73 -7.08 -3.43 1.22
N TYR A 74 -7.14 -4.47 0.42
CA TYR A 74 -6.07 -5.44 0.22
C TYR A 74 -5.37 -5.25 -1.14
N PHE A 75 -4.13 -5.71 -1.24
CA PHE A 75 -3.34 -5.70 -2.46
C PHE A 75 -3.83 -6.72 -3.49
N SER A 76 -4.33 -7.87 -3.06
CA SER A 76 -4.81 -8.95 -3.93
C SER A 76 -6.29 -9.26 -3.71
N ASP A 77 -6.91 -9.94 -4.67
CA ASP A 77 -8.34 -10.27 -4.69
C ASP A 77 -8.71 -11.54 -3.88
N PHE A 78 -7.75 -12.12 -3.17
CA PHE A 78 -7.93 -13.37 -2.40
C PHE A 78 -7.05 -13.49 -1.15
N ALA A 79 -5.91 -12.78 -1.09
CA ALA A 79 -4.96 -12.88 0.02
C ALA A 79 -4.97 -11.61 0.89
N ARG A 80 -4.80 -11.78 2.21
CA ARG A 80 -4.83 -10.68 3.19
C ARG A 80 -3.53 -9.89 3.26
N VAL A 81 -3.02 -9.47 2.10
CA VAL A 81 -1.93 -8.50 1.97
C VAL A 81 -2.55 -7.12 2.07
N ILE A 82 -2.34 -6.41 3.17
CA ILE A 82 -3.06 -5.17 3.48
C ILE A 82 -2.43 -3.99 2.73
N ALA A 83 -3.22 -3.25 1.98
CA ALA A 83 -2.81 -1.94 1.45
C ALA A 83 -3.18 -0.82 2.43
N VAL A 84 -4.45 -0.70 2.78
CA VAL A 84 -4.95 0.26 3.77
C VAL A 84 -5.85 -0.46 4.77
N ALA A 85 -5.64 -0.21 6.06
CA ALA A 85 -6.52 -0.67 7.12
C ALA A 85 -7.08 0.53 7.88
N PHE A 86 -8.40 0.61 7.97
CA PHE A 86 -9.11 1.65 8.72
C PHE A 86 -9.49 1.17 10.12
N SER A 87 -9.61 2.10 11.05
CA SER A 87 -10.15 1.79 12.38
C SER A 87 -11.61 1.32 12.25
N LYS A 88 -12.06 0.50 13.19
CA LYS A 88 -13.45 -0.03 13.18
C LYS A 88 -14.51 1.07 13.27
N THR A 89 -14.17 2.21 13.83
CA THR A 89 -15.06 3.38 13.99
C THR A 89 -14.94 4.38 12.84
N ALA A 90 -13.99 4.18 11.91
CA ALA A 90 -13.89 5.00 10.72
C ALA A 90 -14.98 4.60 9.71
N ASN A 91 -15.47 5.60 8.99
CA ASN A 91 -16.41 5.38 7.89
C ASN A 91 -15.78 5.92 6.60
N PRO A 92 -14.73 5.25 6.05
CA PRO A 92 -14.06 5.69 4.83
C PRO A 92 -15.00 5.55 3.62
N GLU A 93 -14.90 6.49 2.69
CA GLU A 93 -15.53 6.32 1.39
C GLU A 93 -14.72 5.29 0.57
N ILE A 94 -15.34 4.14 0.28
CA ILE A 94 -14.76 3.09 -0.56
C ILE A 94 -15.66 2.90 -1.78
N LYS A 95 -15.14 3.28 -2.95
CA LYS A 95 -15.83 3.16 -4.23
C LYS A 95 -15.53 1.81 -4.87
N VAL A 96 -16.57 1.04 -5.17
CA VAL A 96 -16.42 -0.18 -5.96
C VAL A 96 -16.18 0.18 -7.42
N LEU A 97 -15.04 -0.23 -7.97
CA LEU A 97 -14.68 -0.06 -9.38
C LEU A 97 -15.15 -1.24 -10.21
N GLN A 98 -15.06 -2.45 -9.66
CA GLN A 98 -15.47 -3.69 -10.33
C GLN A 98 -15.89 -4.72 -9.28
N LYS A 99 -17.02 -5.38 -9.50
CA LYS A 99 -17.48 -6.48 -8.66
C LYS A 99 -16.60 -7.73 -8.87
N GLY A 100 -16.24 -8.37 -7.78
CA GLY A 100 -15.57 -9.66 -7.81
C GLY A 100 -16.48 -10.74 -8.40
N LYS A 101 -15.86 -11.73 -9.07
CA LYS A 101 -16.53 -12.91 -9.62
C LYS A 101 -15.89 -14.17 -9.04
N ASP A 102 -16.63 -15.26 -9.00
CA ASP A 102 -16.10 -16.58 -8.62
C ASP A 102 -15.39 -16.60 -7.25
N GLY A 103 -15.97 -15.93 -6.27
CA GLY A 103 -15.42 -15.85 -4.90
C GLY A 103 -14.28 -14.86 -4.69
N LYS A 104 -13.87 -14.14 -5.73
CA LYS A 104 -12.88 -13.06 -5.63
C LYS A 104 -13.49 -11.79 -5.03
N TRP A 105 -12.61 -10.96 -4.44
CA TRP A 105 -13.03 -9.74 -3.79
C TRP A 105 -13.28 -8.59 -4.79
N ASP A 106 -14.11 -7.63 -4.40
CA ASP A 106 -14.41 -6.46 -5.21
C ASP A 106 -13.17 -5.60 -5.40
N LYS A 107 -12.87 -5.16 -6.63
CA LYS A 107 -11.87 -4.12 -6.88
C LYS A 107 -12.44 -2.78 -6.44
N VAL A 108 -11.69 -2.05 -5.61
CA VAL A 108 -12.14 -0.81 -4.98
C VAL A 108 -11.10 0.30 -5.08
N GLU A 109 -11.55 1.51 -4.84
CA GLU A 109 -10.71 2.69 -4.66
C GLU A 109 -11.17 3.45 -3.41
N THR A 110 -10.22 3.96 -2.65
CA THR A 110 -10.47 4.87 -1.53
C THR A 110 -9.59 6.10 -1.64
N ILE A 111 -10.09 7.22 -1.15
CA ILE A 111 -9.36 8.49 -1.09
C ILE A 111 -9.02 8.75 0.38
N VAL A 112 -7.74 8.99 0.64
CA VAL A 112 -7.22 9.29 1.97
C VAL A 112 -6.19 10.40 1.90
N TYR A 113 -5.84 10.98 3.05
CA TYR A 113 -4.75 11.94 3.18
C TYR A 113 -3.66 11.35 4.07
N ALA A 114 -2.40 11.65 3.77
CA ALA A 114 -1.24 11.24 4.56
C ALA A 114 -0.19 12.37 4.58
N SER A 115 0.82 12.27 5.45
CA SER A 115 1.98 13.17 5.39
C SER A 115 2.67 13.07 4.02
N LYS A 116 3.13 14.19 3.46
CA LYS A 116 3.71 14.27 2.11
C LYS A 116 5.05 13.55 1.97
N ASP A 117 5.81 13.41 3.05
CA ASP A 117 7.16 12.83 3.04
C ASP A 117 7.13 11.30 3.03
N GLY A 118 8.24 10.63 2.68
CA GLY A 118 8.42 9.18 2.72
C GLY A 118 7.58 8.43 1.69
N PHE A 119 7.54 8.97 0.47
CA PHE A 119 7.08 8.28 -0.74
C PHE A 119 8.20 8.19 -1.76
N THR A 120 8.28 7.09 -2.46
CA THR A 120 9.24 6.82 -3.53
C THR A 120 8.56 6.22 -4.76
N SER A 121 9.15 6.40 -5.93
CA SER A 121 8.80 5.66 -7.15
C SER A 121 9.57 4.33 -7.28
N ASP A 122 10.58 4.10 -6.42
CA ASP A 122 11.44 2.91 -6.45
C ASP A 122 10.88 1.75 -5.61
N LEU A 123 9.89 1.05 -6.15
CA LEU A 123 9.35 -0.17 -5.53
C LEU A 123 10.42 -1.27 -5.38
N LYS A 124 11.32 -1.37 -6.37
CA LYS A 124 12.38 -2.39 -6.34
C LYS A 124 13.34 -2.15 -5.18
N GLY A 125 13.71 -0.89 -4.92
CA GLY A 125 14.51 -0.52 -3.75
C GLY A 125 13.85 -0.89 -2.44
N LEU A 126 12.53 -0.71 -2.32
CA LEU A 126 11.77 -1.13 -1.13
C LEU A 126 11.76 -2.65 -0.96
N PHE A 127 11.60 -3.41 -2.04
CA PHE A 127 11.67 -4.88 -1.98
C PHE A 127 13.08 -5.36 -1.65
N ASN A 128 14.12 -4.75 -2.24
CA ASN A 128 15.51 -5.05 -1.90
C ASN A 128 15.80 -4.79 -0.42
N LYS A 129 15.27 -3.69 0.15
CA LYS A 129 15.37 -3.42 1.60
C LYS A 129 14.72 -4.52 2.42
N GLY A 130 13.50 -4.92 2.08
CA GLY A 130 12.78 -6.01 2.76
C GLY A 130 13.52 -7.33 2.67
N GLU A 131 14.05 -7.69 1.51
CA GLU A 131 14.84 -8.89 1.28
C GLU A 131 16.12 -8.90 2.10
N THR A 132 16.89 -7.80 2.07
CA THR A 132 18.15 -7.67 2.82
C THR A 132 17.91 -7.84 4.31
N LEU A 133 16.93 -7.12 4.88
CA LEU A 133 16.57 -7.24 6.28
C LEU A 133 16.15 -8.67 6.66
N TYR A 134 15.38 -9.34 5.80
CA TYR A 134 15.00 -10.73 6.03
C TYR A 134 16.21 -11.66 6.04
N LYS A 135 17.07 -11.56 5.02
CA LYS A 135 18.25 -12.41 4.89
C LYS A 135 19.24 -12.22 6.04
N GLU A 136 19.57 -10.98 6.36
CA GLU A 136 20.57 -10.65 7.36
C GLU A 136 20.11 -10.91 8.80
N SER A 137 18.82 -10.74 9.07
CA SER A 137 18.30 -10.89 10.42
C SER A 137 17.80 -12.30 10.74
N CYS A 138 17.25 -13.02 9.77
CA CYS A 138 16.66 -14.35 10.00
C CYS A 138 17.60 -15.50 9.63
N GLY A 139 18.58 -15.25 8.73
CA GLY A 139 19.56 -16.25 8.31
C GLY A 139 20.64 -16.59 9.35
N VAL A 140 20.70 -15.85 10.45
CA VAL A 140 21.76 -15.99 11.46
C VAL A 140 21.60 -17.26 12.31
N CYS A 141 20.37 -17.67 12.60
CA CYS A 141 20.10 -18.77 13.54
C CYS A 141 19.85 -20.11 12.86
N HIS A 142 19.31 -20.11 11.64
CA HIS A 142 19.00 -21.32 10.85
C HIS A 142 18.89 -21.00 9.36
N GLY A 143 18.77 -22.02 8.53
CA GLY A 143 18.54 -21.83 7.08
C GLY A 143 17.25 -21.04 6.82
N LEU A 144 17.35 -20.08 5.89
CA LEU A 144 16.21 -19.26 5.50
C LEU A 144 15.17 -20.10 4.75
N HIS A 145 13.91 -19.85 5.04
CA HIS A 145 12.83 -20.29 4.17
C HIS A 145 12.79 -19.44 2.90
N ALA A 146 12.65 -20.05 1.74
CA ALA A 146 12.34 -19.30 0.52
C ALA A 146 11.00 -18.57 0.71
N THR A 147 10.85 -17.38 0.12
CA THR A 147 9.60 -16.60 0.22
C THR A 147 8.39 -17.39 -0.27
N THR A 148 8.58 -18.26 -1.25
CA THR A 148 7.57 -19.16 -1.81
C THR A 148 7.28 -20.41 -0.97
N HIS A 149 7.95 -20.59 0.18
CA HIS A 149 7.70 -21.75 1.07
C HIS A 149 6.33 -21.66 1.74
N TYR A 150 5.86 -20.45 2.02
CA TYR A 150 4.57 -20.19 2.65
C TYR A 150 3.68 -19.34 1.75
N ASN A 151 2.37 -19.38 1.99
CA ASN A 151 1.43 -18.45 1.37
C ASN A 151 1.43 -17.09 2.09
N ALA A 152 0.87 -16.08 1.42
CA ALA A 152 0.88 -14.69 1.92
C ALA A 152 0.24 -14.55 3.31
N ASN A 153 -0.80 -15.33 3.60
CA ASN A 153 -1.52 -15.22 4.87
C ASN A 153 -0.76 -15.79 6.07
N GLN A 154 0.27 -16.61 5.85
CA GLN A 154 1.08 -17.24 6.91
C GLN A 154 2.24 -16.34 7.36
N TRP A 155 2.84 -15.58 6.44
CA TRP A 155 4.03 -14.78 6.69
C TRP A 155 3.93 -13.80 7.87
N PRO A 156 2.83 -13.04 8.07
CA PRO A 156 2.75 -12.08 9.17
C PRO A 156 2.86 -12.73 10.55
N SER A 157 2.26 -13.90 10.74
CA SER A 157 2.32 -14.64 12.02
C SER A 157 3.70 -15.24 12.25
N LEU A 158 4.31 -15.80 11.20
CA LEU A 158 5.66 -16.36 11.26
C LEU A 158 6.69 -15.29 11.61
N LEU A 159 6.70 -14.16 10.90
CA LEU A 159 7.62 -13.09 11.22
C LEU A 159 7.40 -12.54 12.63
N LYS A 160 6.15 -12.31 13.02
CA LYS A 160 5.80 -11.78 14.35
C LYS A 160 6.29 -12.66 15.49
N SER A 161 6.31 -13.97 15.32
CA SER A 161 6.80 -14.91 16.35
C SER A 161 8.30 -14.82 16.57
N MET A 162 9.06 -14.34 15.58
CA MET A 162 10.53 -14.35 15.59
C MET A 162 11.15 -12.95 15.67
N VAL A 163 10.44 -11.90 15.21
CA VAL A 163 11.00 -10.56 14.98
C VAL A 163 11.63 -9.93 16.22
N ASN A 164 11.09 -10.19 17.40
CA ASN A 164 11.65 -9.68 18.67
C ASN A 164 13.01 -10.30 19.04
N ARG A 165 13.46 -11.32 18.30
CA ARG A 165 14.79 -11.96 18.45
C ARG A 165 15.76 -11.51 17.36
N THR A 166 15.38 -10.54 16.56
CA THR A 166 16.14 -10.02 15.41
C THR A 166 16.51 -8.56 15.62
N ALA A 167 17.41 -8.06 14.77
CA ALA A 167 17.78 -6.64 14.73
C ALA A 167 16.82 -5.77 13.90
N ILE A 168 15.74 -6.34 13.35
CA ILE A 168 14.77 -5.61 12.52
C ILE A 168 14.07 -4.55 13.39
N GLN A 169 14.28 -3.29 13.05
CA GLN A 169 13.64 -2.17 13.74
C GLN A 169 12.13 -2.20 13.54
N LYS A 170 11.39 -1.69 14.51
CA LYS A 170 9.92 -1.74 14.53
C LYS A 170 9.29 -1.09 13.29
N GLU A 171 9.87 0.01 12.84
CA GLU A 171 9.45 0.76 11.63
C GLU A 171 9.63 -0.04 10.34
N ASP A 172 10.61 -0.95 10.28
CA ASP A 172 10.94 -1.74 9.10
C ASP A 172 10.20 -3.09 9.04
N GLN A 173 9.57 -3.51 10.13
CA GLN A 173 8.90 -4.82 10.20
C GLN A 173 7.84 -4.99 9.10
N TRP A 174 7.09 -3.92 8.78
CA TRP A 174 6.09 -3.98 7.74
C TRP A 174 6.68 -4.01 6.33
N VAL A 175 7.86 -3.43 6.10
CA VAL A 175 8.56 -3.56 4.81
C VAL A 175 8.95 -5.03 4.58
N VAL A 176 9.46 -5.71 5.61
CA VAL A 176 9.78 -7.14 5.55
C VAL A 176 8.53 -8.00 5.36
N ILE A 177 7.44 -7.72 6.09
CA ILE A 177 6.16 -8.45 5.95
C ILE A 177 5.62 -8.32 4.52
N GLU A 178 5.57 -7.11 3.97
CA GLU A 178 5.06 -6.84 2.63
C GLU A 178 5.94 -7.51 1.55
N TYR A 179 7.27 -7.49 1.71
CA TYR A 179 8.17 -8.24 0.85
C TYR A 179 7.84 -9.73 0.85
N LEU A 180 7.77 -10.37 2.02
CA LEU A 180 7.50 -11.79 2.15
C LEU A 180 6.12 -12.18 1.61
N GLN A 181 5.08 -11.39 1.92
CA GLN A 181 3.74 -11.64 1.42
C GLN A 181 3.62 -11.51 -0.10
N LYS A 182 4.25 -10.49 -0.69
CA LYS A 182 4.17 -10.22 -2.13
C LYS A 182 5.00 -11.17 -2.98
N HIS A 183 6.00 -11.84 -2.39
CA HIS A 183 6.81 -12.88 -3.04
C HIS A 183 6.44 -14.30 -2.58
N SER A 184 5.31 -14.47 -1.88
CA SER A 184 4.82 -15.75 -1.39
C SER A 184 4.40 -16.71 -2.52
N SER A 185 4.13 -17.98 -2.16
CA SER A 185 3.75 -19.01 -3.11
C SER A 185 2.49 -18.69 -3.93
N ASP A 186 1.54 -17.99 -3.34
CA ASP A 186 0.21 -17.70 -3.90
C ASP A 186 0.05 -16.29 -4.51
N VAL A 187 0.81 -15.30 -4.05
CA VAL A 187 0.74 -13.92 -4.57
C VAL A 187 1.80 -13.64 -5.64
N ASN A 188 3.04 -13.91 -5.39
CA ASN A 188 4.25 -13.81 -6.22
C ASN A 188 4.22 -12.75 -7.35
N VAL A 189 4.62 -11.52 -7.00
CA VAL A 189 4.64 -10.38 -7.95
C VAL A 189 5.65 -10.52 -9.08
N ASP A 190 6.67 -11.38 -8.93
CA ASP A 190 7.70 -11.61 -9.96
C ASP A 190 7.20 -12.47 -11.12
N LYS A 191 6.05 -13.12 -10.97
CA LYS A 191 5.45 -14.01 -11.99
C LYS A 191 4.37 -13.33 -12.84
N LYS A 192 4.17 -12.01 -12.67
CA LYS A 192 3.15 -11.27 -13.43
C LYS A 192 3.73 -10.58 -14.64
#